data_575ae5b2b82ef180e46947e2547f7aab
#
_entry.id   575ae5b2b82ef180e46947e2547f7aab
#
_cell.length_a   1.000
_cell.length_b   1.000
_cell.length_c   1.000
_cell.angle_alpha   90.00
_cell.angle_beta   90.00
_cell.angle_gamma   90.00
#
_symmetry.space_group_name_H-M   'P 1'
#
loop_
_entity.id
_entity.type
_entity.pdbx_description
1 polymer ?
#
loop_
_entity_poly.entity_id
_entity_poly.type
_entity_poly.pdbx_seq_one_letter_code
_entity_poly.pdbx_strand_id
1 'polypeptide(L)'
;YQKEIIQFYCSNDKKFLPDRYVKGICPYCKAADQYSDLCESCGRVPEEIFDPRCSICGITPTKEKTTHYFFKLKNFADSLSKWLDENENLQKDVKKYVQNWIKTGLIDWDITRDIAWGVPIPLEAAKGKVFYGWFDNHLAYISTAIKFLEDKGIDGKEFWNSADIYHFIGKDIVYHHYLFLPAMRLGINGEYKLPDYIPTRGHLTLQGKKISKSRNWYIGLKQFLEYYPADYLRYYLVAINPYSQDDLNFDWDEFTNRINSELIGNVGNFVNRALGFTKKAFDGVI
;
A
#
# COMPACT_ATOMS: atom_id res chain seq x y z
N TYR A 1 10.23 13.36 -18.56
CA TYR A 1 9.90 14.43 -19.52
C TYR A 1 8.82 15.35 -18.95
N GLN A 2 8.70 16.53 -19.56
CA GLN A 2 7.67 17.50 -19.20
C GLN A 2 6.46 17.36 -20.11
N LYS A 3 5.26 17.61 -19.56
CA LYS A 3 4.01 17.67 -20.32
C LYS A 3 3.07 18.69 -19.68
N GLU A 4 2.44 19.53 -20.49
CA GLU A 4 1.34 20.38 -20.07
C GLU A 4 0.09 19.52 -19.83
N ILE A 5 -0.54 19.70 -18.68
CA ILE A 5 -1.78 19.06 -18.29
C ILE A 5 -2.80 20.10 -17.85
N ILE A 6 -4.06 19.70 -17.80
CA ILE A 6 -5.14 20.54 -17.30
C ILE A 6 -5.56 20.00 -15.94
N GLN A 7 -5.55 20.86 -14.91
CA GLN A 7 -5.98 20.51 -13.56
C GLN A 7 -7.04 21.49 -13.04
N PHE A 8 -7.79 21.07 -12.04
CA PHE A 8 -8.67 21.97 -11.32
C PHE A 8 -7.87 23.00 -10.51
N TYR A 9 -8.30 24.24 -10.54
CA TYR A 9 -7.72 25.35 -9.81
C TYR A 9 -8.79 26.08 -8.98
N CYS A 10 -8.53 26.32 -7.72
CA CYS A 10 -9.40 27.11 -6.86
C CYS A 10 -8.96 28.57 -6.85
N SER A 11 -9.78 29.45 -7.41
CA SER A 11 -9.50 30.90 -7.43
C SER A 11 -9.55 31.54 -6.05
N ASN A 12 -10.38 31.03 -5.14
CA ASN A 12 -10.48 31.50 -3.77
C ASN A 12 -9.25 31.10 -2.93
N ASP A 13 -8.85 29.83 -2.98
CA ASP A 13 -7.71 29.31 -2.22
C ASP A 13 -6.38 29.52 -2.96
N LYS A 14 -6.43 30.05 -4.20
CA LYS A 14 -5.29 30.36 -5.09
C LYS A 14 -4.31 29.19 -5.24
N LYS A 15 -4.85 27.98 -5.52
CA LYS A 15 -4.05 26.77 -5.68
C LYS A 15 -4.69 25.76 -6.62
N PHE A 16 -3.87 24.91 -7.20
CA PHE A 16 -4.32 23.72 -7.87
C PHE A 16 -4.92 22.70 -6.90
N LEU A 17 -5.85 21.92 -7.39
CA LEU A 17 -6.62 20.96 -6.60
C LEU A 17 -6.36 19.54 -7.13
N PRO A 18 -5.24 18.89 -6.77
CA PRO A 18 -5.00 17.50 -7.15
C PRO A 18 -5.83 16.54 -6.31
N ASP A 19 -6.13 15.38 -6.89
CA ASP A 19 -6.64 14.21 -6.20
C ASP A 19 -7.86 14.51 -5.29
N ARG A 20 -7.73 14.37 -3.98
CA ARG A 20 -8.81 14.52 -2.98
C ARG A 20 -9.23 15.96 -2.68
N TYR A 21 -8.62 16.93 -3.33
CA TYR A 21 -9.02 18.34 -3.16
C TYR A 21 -10.24 18.75 -4.00
N VAL A 22 -10.76 17.84 -4.84
CA VAL A 22 -12.01 18.04 -5.59
C VAL A 22 -13.03 16.99 -5.19
N LYS A 23 -14.24 17.44 -4.92
CA LYS A 23 -15.43 16.61 -4.67
C LYS A 23 -16.52 16.93 -5.67
N GLY A 24 -17.44 15.99 -5.87
CA GLY A 24 -18.60 16.17 -6.74
C GLY A 24 -19.46 14.92 -6.82
N ILE A 25 -20.17 14.75 -7.94
CA ILE A 25 -21.04 13.62 -8.19
C ILE A 25 -20.29 12.57 -9.01
N CYS A 26 -20.25 11.34 -8.53
CA CYS A 26 -19.64 10.22 -9.26
C CYS A 26 -20.35 9.96 -10.59
N PRO A 27 -19.64 9.89 -11.74
CA PRO A 27 -20.25 9.64 -13.05
C PRO A 27 -20.87 8.25 -13.16
N TYR A 28 -20.39 7.27 -12.40
CA TYR A 28 -20.82 5.88 -12.49
C TYR A 28 -22.03 5.56 -11.61
N CYS A 29 -21.95 5.84 -10.30
CA CYS A 29 -23.02 5.47 -9.36
C CYS A 29 -23.91 6.63 -8.94
N LYS A 30 -23.65 7.86 -9.42
CA LYS A 30 -24.38 9.09 -9.12
C LYS A 30 -24.39 9.50 -7.63
N ALA A 31 -23.55 8.88 -6.81
CA ALA A 31 -23.40 9.30 -5.43
C ALA A 31 -22.79 10.70 -5.36
N ALA A 32 -23.38 11.57 -4.55
CA ALA A 32 -22.89 12.93 -4.30
C ALA A 32 -21.72 12.92 -3.29
N ASP A 33 -21.00 14.05 -3.22
CA ASP A 33 -19.88 14.27 -2.28
C ASP A 33 -18.76 13.21 -2.38
N GLN A 34 -18.48 12.76 -3.59
CA GLN A 34 -17.40 11.81 -3.85
C GLN A 34 -16.13 12.52 -4.30
N TYR A 35 -14.96 11.98 -3.92
CA TYR A 35 -13.67 12.51 -4.35
C TYR A 35 -13.38 12.20 -5.83
N SER A 36 -12.60 13.08 -6.48
CA SER A 36 -12.25 12.91 -7.89
C SER A 36 -11.23 11.80 -8.14
N ASP A 37 -10.47 11.39 -7.13
CA ASP A 37 -9.48 10.32 -7.21
C ASP A 37 -10.06 8.92 -6.95
N LEU A 38 -11.15 8.83 -6.17
CA LEU A 38 -11.79 7.57 -5.83
C LEU A 38 -13.21 7.81 -5.31
N CYS A 39 -14.19 7.21 -5.93
CA CYS A 39 -15.55 7.17 -5.39
C CYS A 39 -15.61 6.20 -4.20
N GLU A 40 -15.88 6.70 -3.00
CA GLU A 40 -15.99 5.85 -1.80
C GLU A 40 -17.23 4.95 -1.81
N SER A 41 -18.25 5.31 -2.61
CA SER A 41 -19.51 4.54 -2.72
C SER A 41 -19.38 3.32 -3.62
N CYS A 42 -18.76 3.43 -4.81
CA CYS A 42 -18.66 2.33 -5.77
C CYS A 42 -17.23 1.81 -6.00
N GLY A 43 -16.21 2.44 -5.37
CA GLY A 43 -14.81 2.03 -5.47
C GLY A 43 -14.14 2.29 -6.82
N ARG A 44 -14.78 3.04 -7.73
CA ARG A 44 -14.21 3.37 -9.05
C ARG A 44 -13.51 4.73 -9.00
N VAL A 45 -12.45 4.85 -9.79
CA VAL A 45 -11.80 6.14 -10.06
C VAL A 45 -12.61 6.88 -11.12
N PRO A 46 -13.20 8.06 -10.83
CA PRO A 46 -13.92 8.85 -11.82
C PRO A 46 -12.97 9.38 -12.89
N GLU A 47 -13.31 9.20 -14.15
CA GLU A 47 -12.61 9.86 -15.27
C GLU A 47 -12.86 11.38 -15.25
N GLU A 48 -14.09 11.77 -14.98
CA GLU A 48 -14.49 13.16 -14.78
C GLU A 48 -15.59 13.20 -13.73
N ILE A 49 -15.46 14.09 -12.73
CA ILE A 49 -16.46 14.27 -11.70
C ILE A 49 -17.46 15.34 -12.09
N PHE A 50 -18.76 15.11 -11.89
CA PHE A 50 -19.81 16.09 -12.14
C PHE A 50 -19.97 17.06 -10.98
N ASP A 51 -20.36 18.31 -11.27
CA ASP A 51 -20.51 19.39 -10.30
C ASP A 51 -19.31 19.51 -9.35
N PRO A 52 -18.08 19.72 -9.91
CA PRO A 52 -16.85 19.72 -9.13
C PRO A 52 -16.85 20.90 -8.15
N ARG A 53 -16.41 20.63 -6.91
CA ARG A 53 -16.24 21.63 -5.85
C ARG A 53 -14.91 21.47 -5.14
N CYS A 54 -14.30 22.58 -4.79
CA CYS A 54 -13.13 22.58 -3.92
C CYS A 54 -13.50 21.94 -2.57
N SER A 55 -12.79 20.92 -2.14
CA SER A 55 -13.07 20.24 -0.86
C SER A 55 -12.76 21.10 0.37
N ILE A 56 -12.10 22.25 0.17
CA ILE A 56 -11.70 23.17 1.25
C ILE A 56 -12.72 24.28 1.43
N CYS A 57 -13.05 25.01 0.35
CA CYS A 57 -13.92 26.19 0.42
C CYS A 57 -15.30 26.01 -0.24
N GLY A 58 -15.55 24.90 -0.91
CA GLY A 58 -16.84 24.59 -1.55
C GLY A 58 -17.09 25.29 -2.89
N ILE A 59 -16.22 26.20 -3.33
CA ILE A 59 -16.40 26.94 -4.60
C ILE A 59 -16.14 26.01 -5.79
N THR A 60 -16.86 26.23 -6.89
CA THR A 60 -16.63 25.55 -8.16
C THR A 60 -15.25 25.95 -8.72
N PRO A 61 -14.34 25.00 -8.91
CA PRO A 61 -13.01 25.31 -9.41
C PRO A 61 -13.03 25.55 -10.92
N THR A 62 -12.03 26.28 -11.42
CA THR A 62 -11.72 26.42 -12.84
C THR A 62 -10.79 25.31 -13.29
N LYS A 63 -10.66 25.13 -14.63
CA LYS A 63 -9.64 24.25 -15.22
C LYS A 63 -8.50 25.12 -15.73
N GLU A 64 -7.28 24.89 -15.25
CA GLU A 64 -6.10 25.66 -15.64
C GLU A 64 -4.96 24.74 -16.10
N LYS A 65 -4.08 25.28 -16.93
CA LYS A 65 -2.91 24.58 -17.45
C LYS A 65 -1.76 24.64 -16.45
N THR A 66 -1.08 23.50 -16.26
CA THR A 66 0.16 23.41 -15.53
C THR A 66 1.12 22.44 -16.20
N THR A 67 2.43 22.61 -16.00
CA THR A 67 3.44 21.70 -16.55
C THR A 67 3.86 20.71 -15.48
N HIS A 68 3.70 19.42 -15.76
CA HIS A 68 4.13 18.33 -14.89
C HIS A 68 5.29 17.53 -15.45
N TYR A 69 6.00 16.82 -14.59
CA TYR A 69 7.07 15.90 -14.95
C TYR A 69 6.53 14.46 -14.88
N PHE A 70 6.91 13.69 -15.89
CA PHE A 70 6.47 12.30 -16.03
C PHE A 70 7.66 11.35 -16.06
N PHE A 71 7.52 10.25 -15.34
CA PHE A 71 8.43 9.12 -15.40
C PHE A 71 8.02 8.19 -16.55
N LYS A 72 8.96 7.88 -17.46
CA LYS A 72 8.72 7.03 -18.64
C LYS A 72 8.63 5.56 -18.25
N LEU A 73 7.59 5.17 -17.53
CA LEU A 73 7.41 3.81 -17.03
C LEU A 73 7.39 2.78 -18.17
N LYS A 74 6.80 3.10 -19.31
CA LYS A 74 6.75 2.20 -20.47
C LYS A 74 8.11 1.80 -21.02
N ASN A 75 9.16 2.62 -20.81
CA ASN A 75 10.52 2.28 -21.24
C ASN A 75 11.12 1.11 -20.45
N PHE A 76 10.53 0.76 -19.31
CA PHE A 76 10.97 -0.34 -18.46
C PHE A 76 10.16 -1.63 -18.66
N ALA A 77 9.22 -1.68 -19.58
CA ALA A 77 8.31 -2.80 -19.81
C ALA A 77 9.07 -4.14 -19.97
N ASP A 78 10.07 -4.18 -20.84
CA ASP A 78 10.86 -5.40 -21.11
C ASP A 78 11.69 -5.82 -19.90
N SER A 79 12.34 -4.87 -19.23
CA SER A 79 13.16 -5.15 -18.04
C SER A 79 12.29 -5.62 -16.86
N LEU A 80 11.10 -5.03 -16.70
CA LEU A 80 10.12 -5.46 -15.69
C LEU A 80 9.59 -6.87 -16.00
N SER A 81 9.25 -7.14 -17.27
CA SER A 81 8.81 -8.46 -17.69
C SER A 81 9.87 -9.53 -17.42
N LYS A 82 11.12 -9.23 -17.76
CA LYS A 82 12.25 -10.12 -17.49
C LYS A 82 12.41 -10.41 -16.00
N TRP A 83 12.44 -9.37 -15.17
CA TRP A 83 12.53 -9.54 -13.71
C TRP A 83 11.37 -10.37 -13.14
N LEU A 84 10.14 -10.12 -13.61
CA LEU A 84 8.98 -10.90 -13.21
C LEU A 84 9.13 -12.37 -13.60
N ASP A 85 9.65 -12.66 -14.79
CA ASP A 85 9.82 -14.05 -15.26
C ASP A 85 10.89 -14.80 -14.50
N GLU A 86 12.01 -14.14 -14.19
CA GLU A 86 13.15 -14.69 -13.47
C GLU A 86 12.90 -14.84 -11.95
N ASN A 87 12.01 -14.07 -11.37
CA ASN A 87 11.72 -14.14 -9.93
C ASN A 87 10.63 -15.20 -9.64
N GLU A 88 11.06 -16.37 -9.17
CA GLU A 88 10.15 -17.47 -8.83
C GLU A 88 9.44 -17.32 -7.47
N ASN A 89 9.90 -16.40 -6.63
CA ASN A 89 9.34 -16.18 -5.29
C ASN A 89 8.05 -15.31 -5.28
N LEU A 90 7.75 -14.65 -6.41
CA LEU A 90 6.55 -13.82 -6.52
C LEU A 90 5.28 -14.66 -6.62
N GLN A 91 4.20 -14.18 -6.01
CA GLN A 91 2.90 -14.86 -6.09
C GLN A 91 2.43 -14.98 -7.55
N LYS A 92 2.12 -16.22 -7.98
CA LYS A 92 1.83 -16.54 -9.39
C LYS A 92 0.61 -15.81 -9.94
N ASP A 93 -0.44 -15.64 -9.14
CA ASP A 93 -1.65 -14.91 -9.48
C ASP A 93 -1.38 -13.41 -9.68
N VAL A 94 -0.63 -12.79 -8.76
CA VAL A 94 -0.24 -11.37 -8.85
C VAL A 94 0.69 -11.14 -10.03
N LYS A 95 1.71 -12.00 -10.21
CA LYS A 95 2.64 -11.97 -11.32
C LYS A 95 1.91 -11.98 -12.67
N LYS A 96 0.96 -12.90 -12.85
CA LYS A 96 0.14 -13.01 -14.06
C LYS A 96 -0.69 -11.75 -14.32
N TYR A 97 -1.26 -11.17 -13.27
CA TYR A 97 -2.02 -9.94 -13.34
C TYR A 97 -1.16 -8.74 -13.76
N VAL A 98 0.02 -8.59 -13.18
CA VAL A 98 0.98 -7.54 -13.53
C VAL A 98 1.50 -7.71 -14.96
N GLN A 99 1.82 -8.94 -15.38
CA GLN A 99 2.23 -9.22 -16.76
C GLN A 99 1.15 -8.83 -17.78
N ASN A 100 -0.12 -8.96 -17.42
CA ASN A 100 -1.22 -8.50 -18.26
C ASN A 100 -1.20 -6.96 -18.42
N TRP A 101 -0.93 -6.21 -17.35
CA TRP A 101 -0.77 -4.75 -17.46
C TRP A 101 0.37 -4.36 -18.38
N ILE A 102 1.51 -5.03 -18.31
CA ILE A 102 2.65 -4.78 -19.21
C ILE A 102 2.24 -5.04 -20.66
N LYS A 103 1.56 -6.14 -20.93
CA LYS A 103 1.09 -6.52 -22.28
C LYS A 103 0.06 -5.55 -22.86
N THR A 104 -0.82 -5.00 -22.04
CA THR A 104 -1.83 -4.02 -22.48
C THR A 104 -1.26 -2.62 -22.68
N GLY A 105 -0.03 -2.40 -22.23
CA GLY A 105 0.69 -1.13 -22.33
C GLY A 105 0.71 -0.35 -21.02
N LEU A 106 1.91 -0.07 -20.52
CA LEU A 106 2.10 0.78 -19.35
C LEU A 106 1.86 2.25 -19.68
N ILE A 107 1.36 3.00 -18.71
CA ILE A 107 1.17 4.45 -18.80
C ILE A 107 2.30 5.13 -18.02
N ASP A 108 2.87 6.18 -18.64
CA ASP A 108 3.88 7.01 -17.98
C ASP A 108 3.28 7.71 -16.76
N TRP A 109 4.05 7.81 -15.71
CA TRP A 109 3.58 8.21 -14.40
C TRP A 109 3.85 9.69 -14.13
N ASP A 110 2.81 10.44 -13.80
CA ASP A 110 2.91 11.82 -13.31
C ASP A 110 3.47 11.85 -11.89
N ILE A 111 4.71 12.32 -11.77
CA ILE A 111 5.47 12.36 -10.51
C ILE A 111 5.47 13.74 -9.86
N THR A 112 4.66 14.66 -10.33
CA THR A 112 4.62 16.06 -9.86
C THR A 112 3.30 16.37 -9.18
N ARG A 113 3.33 17.28 -8.19
CA ARG A 113 2.12 17.90 -7.62
C ARG A 113 2.32 19.39 -7.40
N ASP A 114 1.30 20.19 -7.71
CA ASP A 114 1.21 21.62 -7.45
C ASP A 114 0.63 21.89 -6.08
N ILE A 115 1.33 21.47 -5.02
CA ILE A 115 0.96 21.69 -3.62
C ILE A 115 2.14 22.22 -2.83
N ALA A 116 1.86 22.91 -1.72
CA ALA A 116 2.90 23.54 -0.92
C ALA A 116 3.68 22.56 -0.03
N TRP A 117 3.09 21.41 0.32
CA TRP A 117 3.70 20.41 1.19
C TRP A 117 4.18 19.19 0.41
N GLY A 118 5.43 18.82 0.59
CA GLY A 118 6.06 17.67 -0.06
C GLY A 118 7.56 17.89 -0.26
N VAL A 119 8.23 16.92 -0.88
CA VAL A 119 9.65 17.01 -1.25
C VAL A 119 9.79 17.86 -2.52
N PRO A 120 10.49 19.01 -2.48
CA PRO A 120 10.66 19.86 -3.65
C PRO A 120 11.40 19.13 -4.78
N ILE A 121 10.99 19.37 -6.01
CA ILE A 121 11.71 18.85 -7.19
C ILE A 121 13.00 19.65 -7.36
N PRO A 122 14.19 19.02 -7.41
CA PRO A 122 15.49 19.69 -7.43
C PRO A 122 15.84 20.26 -8.83
N LEU A 123 14.89 20.93 -9.47
CA LEU A 123 15.03 21.55 -10.78
C LEU A 123 14.49 22.98 -10.70
N GLU A 124 15.27 23.98 -11.15
CA GLU A 124 14.84 25.37 -11.15
C GLU A 124 13.56 25.59 -11.98
N ALA A 125 13.41 24.88 -13.11
CA ALA A 125 12.21 24.91 -13.94
C ALA A 125 10.96 24.31 -13.26
N ALA A 126 11.13 23.61 -12.12
CA ALA A 126 10.05 23.01 -11.34
C ALA A 126 9.78 23.75 -10.03
N LYS A 127 10.27 24.98 -9.89
CA LYS A 127 10.10 25.78 -8.67
C LYS A 127 8.63 25.90 -8.27
N GLY A 128 8.34 25.63 -7.01
CA GLY A 128 6.99 25.64 -6.46
C GLY A 128 6.23 24.32 -6.64
N LYS A 129 6.87 23.29 -7.22
CA LYS A 129 6.32 21.95 -7.35
C LYS A 129 7.03 20.96 -6.44
N VAL A 130 6.31 19.91 -6.06
CA VAL A 130 6.82 18.83 -5.21
C VAL A 130 6.66 17.50 -5.92
N PHE A 131 7.43 16.50 -5.49
CA PHE A 131 7.20 15.13 -5.91
C PHE A 131 5.83 14.64 -5.41
N TYR A 132 5.20 13.81 -6.22
CA TYR A 132 4.06 13.02 -5.79
C TYR A 132 4.48 12.03 -4.71
N GLY A 133 3.80 12.04 -3.56
CA GLY A 133 4.22 11.29 -2.39
C GLY A 133 4.41 9.79 -2.61
N TRP A 134 3.72 9.18 -3.59
CA TRP A 134 3.97 7.79 -3.96
C TRP A 134 5.27 7.59 -4.77
N PHE A 135 5.85 8.65 -5.29
CA PHE A 135 7.15 8.56 -5.96
C PHE A 135 8.30 8.57 -4.96
N ASP A 136 8.34 9.54 -4.07
CA ASP A 136 9.45 9.69 -3.12
C ASP A 136 9.36 8.72 -1.93
N ASN A 137 8.17 8.36 -1.44
CA ASN A 137 8.04 7.47 -0.30
C ASN A 137 8.54 6.03 -0.57
N HIS A 138 8.58 5.58 -1.81
CA HIS A 138 9.18 4.29 -2.14
C HIS A 138 10.69 4.25 -1.85
N LEU A 139 11.36 5.38 -1.91
CA LEU A 139 12.77 5.51 -1.57
C LEU A 139 13.00 5.39 -0.06
N ALA A 140 11.97 5.63 0.76
CA ALA A 140 12.05 5.52 2.20
C ALA A 140 12.41 4.11 2.68
N TYR A 141 12.01 3.06 1.95
CA TYR A 141 12.42 1.69 2.27
C TYR A 141 13.95 1.55 2.27
N ILE A 142 14.59 2.08 1.23
CA ILE A 142 16.05 2.00 1.06
C ILE A 142 16.74 2.94 2.04
N SER A 143 16.37 4.22 2.04
CA SER A 143 17.04 5.24 2.84
C SER A 143 16.93 4.98 4.35
N THR A 144 15.76 4.52 4.82
CA THR A 144 15.56 4.17 6.23
C THR A 144 16.36 2.94 6.64
N ALA A 145 16.38 1.90 5.80
CA ALA A 145 17.16 0.70 6.08
C ALA A 145 18.66 1.01 6.12
N ILE A 146 19.18 1.73 5.14
CA ILE A 146 20.59 2.13 5.07
C ILE A 146 20.94 2.95 6.31
N LYS A 147 20.21 4.04 6.58
CA LYS A 147 20.47 4.90 7.73
C LYS A 147 20.49 4.14 9.07
N PHE A 148 19.52 3.25 9.27
CA PHE A 148 19.43 2.42 10.48
C PHE A 148 20.64 1.50 10.66
N LEU A 149 21.14 0.94 9.56
CA LEU A 149 22.30 0.03 9.60
C LEU A 149 23.61 0.81 9.77
N GLU A 150 23.78 1.93 9.08
CA GLU A 150 24.93 2.82 9.23
C GLU A 150 25.07 3.36 10.66
N ASP A 151 23.96 3.70 11.32
CA ASP A 151 23.94 4.10 12.73
C ASP A 151 24.43 2.99 13.68
N LYS A 152 24.48 1.74 13.18
CA LYS A 152 25.03 0.57 13.89
C LYS A 152 26.43 0.17 13.41
N GLY A 153 27.05 0.96 12.54
CA GLY A 153 28.37 0.66 11.96
C GLY A 153 28.38 -0.43 10.91
N ILE A 154 27.22 -0.71 10.30
CA ILE A 154 27.06 -1.71 9.22
C ILE A 154 26.93 -0.95 7.90
N ASP A 155 27.62 -1.43 6.83
CA ASP A 155 27.41 -0.90 5.48
C ASP A 155 25.96 -1.21 5.02
N GLY A 156 25.12 -0.18 5.06
CA GLY A 156 23.70 -0.32 4.77
C GLY A 156 23.42 -0.65 3.32
N LYS A 157 24.26 -0.18 2.39
CA LYS A 157 24.11 -0.45 0.95
C LYS A 157 24.51 -1.88 0.61
N GLU A 158 25.63 -2.34 1.14
CA GLU A 158 26.08 -3.73 0.98
C GLU A 158 25.06 -4.70 1.58
N PHE A 159 24.57 -4.39 2.80
CA PHE A 159 23.53 -5.20 3.44
C PHE A 159 22.25 -5.25 2.60
N TRP A 160 21.75 -4.10 2.10
CA TRP A 160 20.57 -4.06 1.25
C TRP A 160 20.71 -4.96 0.02
N ASN A 161 21.86 -4.92 -0.62
CA ASN A 161 22.11 -5.68 -1.86
C ASN A 161 22.37 -7.18 -1.63
N SER A 162 22.73 -7.58 -0.41
CA SER A 162 22.99 -8.99 -0.05
C SER A 162 21.83 -9.67 0.67
N ALA A 163 20.95 -8.91 1.33
CA ALA A 163 19.82 -9.44 2.10
C ALA A 163 18.66 -9.89 1.20
N ASP A 164 17.79 -10.75 1.75
CA ASP A 164 16.49 -11.03 1.18
C ASP A 164 15.52 -9.90 1.50
N ILE A 165 14.88 -9.34 0.48
CA ILE A 165 13.99 -8.19 0.59
C ILE A 165 12.54 -8.64 0.49
N TYR A 166 11.78 -8.43 1.57
CA TYR A 166 10.35 -8.72 1.67
C TYR A 166 9.55 -7.45 1.73
N HIS A 167 8.63 -7.23 0.79
CA HIS A 167 7.63 -6.17 0.82
C HIS A 167 6.24 -6.76 1.10
N PHE A 168 5.76 -6.66 2.34
CA PHE A 168 4.38 -7.05 2.68
C PHE A 168 3.41 -5.95 2.29
N ILE A 169 2.52 -6.22 1.34
CA ILE A 169 1.63 -5.21 0.76
C ILE A 169 0.17 -5.63 0.71
N GLY A 170 -0.72 -4.64 0.64
CA GLY A 170 -2.11 -4.82 0.22
C GLY A 170 -2.25 -4.85 -1.31
N LYS A 171 -3.30 -5.46 -1.79
CA LYS A 171 -3.59 -5.56 -3.24
C LYS A 171 -3.77 -4.21 -3.95
N ASP A 172 -4.09 -3.16 -3.21
CA ASP A 172 -4.27 -1.79 -3.71
C ASP A 172 -2.96 -1.12 -4.15
N ILE A 173 -1.81 -1.60 -3.66
CA ILE A 173 -0.50 -1.03 -3.98
C ILE A 173 0.39 -1.98 -4.81
N VAL A 174 -0.20 -2.99 -5.43
CA VAL A 174 0.50 -3.91 -6.35
C VAL A 174 1.18 -3.15 -7.47
N TYR A 175 0.49 -2.20 -8.10
CA TYR A 175 1.03 -1.40 -9.19
C TYR A 175 2.31 -0.67 -8.79
N HIS A 176 2.36 -0.14 -7.56
CA HIS A 176 3.53 0.55 -7.01
C HIS A 176 4.72 -0.39 -6.79
N HIS A 177 4.50 -1.57 -6.19
CA HIS A 177 5.57 -2.46 -5.77
C HIS A 177 6.07 -3.42 -6.84
N TYR A 178 5.23 -3.71 -7.85
CA TYR A 178 5.60 -4.58 -8.96
C TYR A 178 6.04 -3.83 -10.22
N LEU A 179 5.72 -2.54 -10.36
CA LEU A 179 6.07 -1.74 -11.53
C LEU A 179 6.88 -0.50 -11.18
N PHE A 180 6.33 0.46 -10.41
CA PHE A 180 7.01 1.73 -10.17
C PHE A 180 8.31 1.58 -9.39
N LEU A 181 8.28 0.94 -8.22
CA LEU A 181 9.46 0.75 -7.39
C LEU A 181 10.58 -0.02 -8.10
N PRO A 182 10.30 -1.17 -8.76
CA PRO A 182 11.30 -1.84 -9.58
C PRO A 182 11.82 -0.97 -10.74
N ALA A 183 10.96 -0.28 -11.48
CA ALA A 183 11.38 0.59 -12.57
C ALA A 183 12.29 1.73 -12.11
N MET A 184 12.02 2.34 -10.95
CA MET A 184 12.89 3.37 -10.38
C MET A 184 14.28 2.83 -10.06
N ARG A 185 14.37 1.62 -9.48
CA ARG A 185 15.66 0.96 -9.19
C ARG A 185 16.41 0.57 -10.46
N LEU A 186 15.70 0.06 -11.45
CA LEU A 186 16.29 -0.20 -12.78
C LEU A 186 16.78 1.08 -13.45
N GLY A 187 16.09 2.19 -13.26
CA GLY A 187 16.44 3.50 -13.82
C GLY A 187 17.73 4.10 -13.26
N ILE A 188 18.19 3.65 -12.10
CA ILE A 188 19.48 4.00 -11.51
C ILE A 188 20.53 2.89 -11.69
N ASN A 189 20.45 2.19 -12.82
CA ASN A 189 21.38 1.14 -13.24
C ASN A 189 21.54 -0.03 -12.25
N GLY A 190 20.48 -0.36 -11.51
CA GLY A 190 20.50 -1.49 -10.58
C GLY A 190 21.35 -1.27 -9.33
N GLU A 191 21.59 -0.02 -8.95
CA GLU A 191 22.36 0.33 -7.76
C GLU A 191 21.82 -0.31 -6.48
N TYR A 192 20.51 -0.55 -6.44
CA TYR A 192 19.81 -1.21 -5.34
C TYR A 192 19.04 -2.44 -5.83
N LYS A 193 19.22 -3.55 -5.14
CA LYS A 193 18.56 -4.83 -5.42
C LYS A 193 17.04 -4.69 -5.47
N LEU A 194 16.40 -5.36 -6.44
CA LEU A 194 14.94 -5.49 -6.51
C LEU A 194 14.39 -6.40 -5.40
N PRO A 195 13.10 -6.33 -5.07
CA PRO A 195 12.49 -7.19 -4.06
C PRO A 195 12.59 -8.69 -4.46
N ASP A 196 12.91 -9.53 -3.48
CA ASP A 196 12.89 -10.99 -3.66
C ASP A 196 11.46 -11.51 -3.47
N TYR A 197 10.74 -10.99 -2.48
CA TYR A 197 9.40 -11.42 -2.10
C TYR A 197 8.46 -10.22 -1.98
N ILE A 198 7.27 -10.35 -2.54
CA ILE A 198 6.20 -9.33 -2.40
C ILE A 198 4.90 -10.03 -1.97
N PRO A 199 4.81 -10.49 -0.71
CA PRO A 199 3.58 -11.08 -0.19
C PRO A 199 2.43 -10.09 -0.26
N THR A 200 1.48 -10.36 -1.16
CA THR A 200 0.33 -9.49 -1.45
C THR A 200 -0.92 -10.09 -0.84
N ARG A 201 -1.69 -9.27 -0.11
CA ARG A 201 -2.91 -9.69 0.59
C ARG A 201 -4.09 -8.82 0.25
N GLY A 202 -5.30 -9.38 0.42
CA GLY A 202 -6.55 -8.64 0.36
C GLY A 202 -6.69 -7.64 1.53
N HIS A 203 -7.76 -6.87 1.48
CA HIS A 203 -8.09 -5.93 2.56
C HIS A 203 -8.75 -6.65 3.74
N LEU A 204 -8.51 -6.14 4.94
CA LEU A 204 -9.23 -6.58 6.13
C LEU A 204 -10.56 -5.82 6.22
N THR A 205 -11.65 -6.56 6.31
CA THR A 205 -12.98 -6.03 6.66
C THR A 205 -13.30 -6.33 8.12
N LEU A 206 -14.29 -5.68 8.68
CA LEU A 206 -14.80 -5.88 10.03
C LEU A 206 -16.28 -6.21 9.95
N GLN A 207 -16.67 -7.40 10.40
CA GLN A 207 -18.06 -7.88 10.35
C GLN A 207 -18.68 -7.69 8.94
N GLY A 208 -17.92 -8.10 7.90
CA GLY A 208 -18.33 -8.01 6.50
C GLY A 208 -18.34 -6.60 5.91
N LYS A 209 -17.91 -5.58 6.64
CA LYS A 209 -17.90 -4.19 6.19
C LYS A 209 -16.48 -3.63 6.10
N LYS A 210 -16.24 -2.76 5.12
CA LYS A 210 -14.97 -2.06 4.96
C LYS A 210 -14.64 -1.23 6.21
N ILE A 211 -13.42 -1.39 6.75
CA ILE A 211 -12.92 -0.58 7.85
C ILE A 211 -12.81 0.88 7.41
N SER A 212 -13.34 1.79 8.21
CA SER A 212 -13.33 3.24 7.94
C SER A 212 -13.26 4.04 9.23
N LYS A 213 -12.15 4.75 9.45
CA LYS A 213 -11.98 5.65 10.59
C LYS A 213 -12.94 6.84 10.52
N SER A 214 -13.16 7.40 9.33
CA SER A 214 -14.09 8.54 9.12
C SER A 214 -15.54 8.19 9.42
N ARG A 215 -15.93 6.92 9.30
CA ARG A 215 -17.27 6.39 9.62
C ARG A 215 -17.33 5.74 11.00
N ASN A 216 -16.27 5.86 11.80
CA ASN A 216 -16.14 5.23 13.12
C ASN A 216 -16.41 3.71 13.11
N TRP A 217 -16.05 3.03 12.01
CA TRP A 217 -16.17 1.58 11.85
C TRP A 217 -14.78 0.94 11.77
N TYR A 218 -14.17 0.72 12.92
CA TYR A 218 -12.86 0.10 13.06
C TYR A 218 -12.64 -0.39 14.49
N ILE A 219 -11.67 -1.27 14.68
CA ILE A 219 -11.19 -1.65 16.01
C ILE A 219 -9.93 -0.85 16.29
N GLY A 220 -9.95 -0.03 17.35
CA GLY A 220 -8.76 0.66 17.82
C GLY A 220 -7.79 -0.35 18.44
N LEU A 221 -6.58 -0.45 17.89
CA LEU A 221 -5.60 -1.44 18.37
C LEU A 221 -5.27 -1.23 19.84
N LYS A 222 -5.11 0.01 20.30
CA LYS A 222 -4.87 0.32 21.71
C LYS A 222 -6.02 -0.19 22.58
N GLN A 223 -7.26 0.08 22.17
CA GLN A 223 -8.45 -0.38 22.89
C GLN A 223 -8.56 -1.91 22.90
N PHE A 224 -8.24 -2.58 21.77
CA PHE A 224 -8.23 -4.04 21.72
C PHE A 224 -7.26 -4.64 22.76
N LEU A 225 -6.07 -4.06 22.88
CA LEU A 225 -5.02 -4.53 23.80
C LEU A 225 -5.33 -4.28 25.29
N GLU A 226 -6.32 -3.46 25.62
CA GLU A 226 -6.83 -3.30 26.97
C GLU A 226 -7.63 -4.54 27.45
N TYR A 227 -8.21 -5.29 26.51
CA TYR A 227 -9.07 -6.44 26.79
C TYR A 227 -8.47 -7.80 26.43
N TYR A 228 -7.58 -7.83 25.42
CA TYR A 228 -7.05 -9.07 24.87
C TYR A 228 -5.54 -9.02 24.68
N PRO A 229 -4.82 -10.13 24.93
CA PRO A 229 -3.40 -10.26 24.60
C PRO A 229 -3.14 -10.05 23.09
N ALA A 230 -2.02 -9.41 22.76
CA ALA A 230 -1.62 -9.17 21.37
C ALA A 230 -1.52 -10.46 20.54
N ASP A 231 -1.11 -11.56 21.17
CA ASP A 231 -0.90 -12.85 20.49
C ASP A 231 -2.20 -13.50 20.03
N TYR A 232 -3.34 -13.19 20.67
CA TYR A 232 -4.65 -13.66 20.18
C TYR A 232 -4.99 -13.03 18.83
N LEU A 233 -4.75 -11.72 18.70
CA LEU A 233 -4.97 -11.03 17.42
C LEU A 233 -4.01 -11.51 16.34
N ARG A 234 -2.72 -11.67 16.68
CA ARG A 234 -1.70 -12.19 15.75
C ARG A 234 -2.06 -13.58 15.25
N TYR A 235 -2.41 -14.48 16.18
CA TYR A 235 -2.83 -15.83 15.82
C TYR A 235 -4.03 -15.82 14.89
N TYR A 236 -5.08 -15.10 15.26
CA TYR A 236 -6.32 -15.05 14.49
C TYR A 236 -6.09 -14.50 13.07
N LEU A 237 -5.40 -13.37 12.96
CA LEU A 237 -5.13 -12.76 11.64
C LEU A 237 -4.27 -13.65 10.74
N VAL A 238 -3.36 -14.42 11.30
CA VAL A 238 -2.58 -15.41 10.53
C VAL A 238 -3.46 -16.60 10.15
N ALA A 239 -4.29 -17.10 11.07
CA ALA A 239 -5.14 -18.26 10.84
C ALA A 239 -6.22 -18.05 9.77
N ILE A 240 -6.76 -16.83 9.66
CA ILE A 240 -7.75 -16.47 8.62
C ILE A 240 -7.12 -15.99 7.31
N ASN A 241 -5.79 -15.85 7.24
CA ASN A 241 -5.12 -15.26 6.08
C ASN A 241 -4.86 -16.31 4.99
N PRO A 242 -5.64 -16.36 3.89
CA PRO A 242 -5.32 -17.18 2.74
C PRO A 242 -4.07 -16.63 2.05
N TYR A 243 -3.27 -17.48 1.43
CA TYR A 243 -2.14 -17.03 0.61
C TYR A 243 -2.64 -16.56 -0.77
N SER A 244 -3.55 -15.57 -0.78
CA SER A 244 -4.21 -15.02 -1.96
C SER A 244 -4.50 -13.52 -1.78
N GLN A 245 -5.09 -12.90 -2.82
CA GLN A 245 -5.55 -11.50 -2.79
C GLN A 245 -7.01 -11.36 -2.32
N ASP A 246 -7.62 -12.43 -1.80
CA ASP A 246 -8.98 -12.39 -1.27
C ASP A 246 -9.03 -11.52 0.00
N ASP A 247 -10.14 -10.81 0.17
CA ASP A 247 -10.34 -9.99 1.35
C ASP A 247 -10.58 -10.87 2.58
N LEU A 248 -10.00 -10.43 3.70
CA LEU A 248 -10.16 -11.05 5.01
C LEU A 248 -11.33 -10.39 5.73
N ASN A 249 -11.99 -11.16 6.58
CA ASN A 249 -13.03 -10.61 7.46
C ASN A 249 -12.69 -10.86 8.91
N PHE A 250 -12.52 -9.80 9.70
CA PHE A 250 -12.50 -9.95 11.15
C PHE A 250 -13.93 -10.12 11.64
N ASP A 251 -14.21 -11.27 12.22
CA ASP A 251 -15.49 -11.61 12.84
C ASP A 251 -15.28 -11.97 14.31
N TRP A 252 -16.07 -11.38 15.21
CA TRP A 252 -15.90 -11.58 16.66
C TRP A 252 -16.24 -12.99 17.12
N ASP A 253 -17.25 -13.61 16.52
CA ASP A 253 -17.64 -14.97 16.88
C ASP A 253 -16.58 -15.97 16.39
N GLU A 254 -16.10 -15.80 15.16
CA GLU A 254 -15.00 -16.61 14.63
C GLU A 254 -13.71 -16.40 15.45
N PHE A 255 -13.36 -15.17 15.79
CA PHE A 255 -12.22 -14.86 16.65
C PHE A 255 -12.30 -15.63 17.96
N THR A 256 -13.44 -15.53 18.66
CA THR A 256 -13.65 -16.19 19.95
C THR A 256 -13.58 -17.71 19.81
N ASN A 257 -14.22 -18.27 18.79
CA ASN A 257 -14.21 -19.69 18.53
C ASN A 257 -12.82 -20.24 18.23
N ARG A 258 -12.04 -19.57 17.40
CA ARG A 258 -10.68 -20.01 17.06
C ARG A 258 -9.74 -19.93 18.26
N ILE A 259 -9.78 -18.84 19.04
CA ILE A 259 -8.96 -18.73 20.25
C ILE A 259 -9.28 -19.85 21.23
N ASN A 260 -10.56 -20.12 21.48
CA ASN A 260 -10.95 -21.13 22.46
C ASN A 260 -10.71 -22.56 21.95
N SER A 261 -11.03 -22.87 20.69
CA SER A 261 -10.95 -24.25 20.17
C SER A 261 -9.54 -24.60 19.69
N GLU A 262 -8.89 -23.70 18.94
CA GLU A 262 -7.61 -24.01 18.32
C GLU A 262 -6.43 -23.68 19.26
N LEU A 263 -6.34 -22.42 19.74
CA LEU A 263 -5.21 -22.02 20.57
C LEU A 263 -5.28 -22.62 21.97
N ILE A 264 -6.40 -22.51 22.67
CA ILE A 264 -6.55 -23.04 24.02
C ILE A 264 -6.87 -24.54 23.98
N GLY A 265 -7.87 -24.94 23.21
CA GLY A 265 -8.36 -26.31 23.16
C GLY A 265 -7.36 -27.30 22.58
N ASN A 266 -6.67 -26.96 21.47
CA ASN A 266 -5.71 -27.87 20.86
C ASN A 266 -4.30 -27.65 21.42
N VAL A 267 -3.71 -26.46 21.23
CA VAL A 267 -2.32 -26.19 21.62
C VAL A 267 -2.15 -26.20 23.13
N GLY A 268 -3.01 -25.49 23.86
CA GLY A 268 -2.97 -25.43 25.33
C GLY A 268 -3.17 -26.80 25.93
N ASN A 269 -4.12 -27.58 25.44
CA ASN A 269 -4.35 -28.96 25.93
C ASN A 269 -3.17 -29.89 25.63
N PHE A 270 -2.57 -29.79 24.42
CA PHE A 270 -1.38 -30.57 24.09
C PHE A 270 -0.24 -30.27 25.06
N VAL A 271 0.08 -28.98 25.25
CA VAL A 271 1.15 -28.56 26.18
C VAL A 271 0.86 -29.03 27.63
N ASN A 272 -0.38 -28.81 28.10
CA ASN A 272 -0.77 -29.24 29.44
C ASN A 272 -0.65 -30.75 29.65
N ARG A 273 -1.11 -31.55 28.68
CA ARG A 273 -1.01 -33.02 28.73
C ARG A 273 0.45 -33.50 28.66
N ALA A 274 1.25 -32.92 27.74
CA ALA A 274 2.65 -33.30 27.62
C ALA A 274 3.44 -32.98 28.86
N LEU A 275 3.33 -31.78 29.41
CA LEU A 275 4.02 -31.37 30.62
C LEU A 275 3.50 -32.13 31.85
N GLY A 276 2.18 -32.34 31.92
CA GLY A 276 1.57 -33.12 33.01
C GLY A 276 2.04 -34.58 33.00
N PHE A 277 2.16 -35.20 31.83
CA PHE A 277 2.72 -36.55 31.70
C PHE A 277 4.20 -36.58 32.07
N THR A 278 5.02 -35.66 31.56
CA THR A 278 6.45 -35.56 31.88
C THR A 278 6.68 -35.40 33.38
N LYS A 279 5.91 -34.53 34.04
CA LYS A 279 5.98 -34.35 35.48
C LYS A 279 5.63 -35.64 36.24
N LYS A 280 4.59 -36.37 35.81
CA LYS A 280 4.10 -37.57 36.47
C LYS A 280 4.97 -38.81 36.23
N ALA A 281 5.50 -38.97 35.02
CA ALA A 281 6.23 -40.16 34.60
C ALA A 281 7.75 -40.04 34.75
N PHE A 282 8.28 -38.83 34.74
CA PHE A 282 9.73 -38.55 34.74
C PHE A 282 10.15 -37.49 35.75
N ASP A 283 9.32 -37.20 36.76
CA ASP A 283 9.57 -36.16 37.79
C ASP A 283 9.93 -34.77 37.21
N GLY A 284 9.46 -34.49 35.99
CA GLY A 284 9.71 -33.22 35.32
C GLY A 284 11.07 -33.13 34.61
N VAL A 285 11.82 -34.21 34.54
CA VAL A 285 13.10 -34.29 33.79
C VAL A 285 12.83 -34.84 32.39
N ILE A 286 13.43 -34.20 31.38
CA ILE A 286 13.34 -34.60 29.96
C ILE A 286 14.74 -35.05 29.53
#